data_e1bd93f35faa091f75ad8956fb224eb4
#
_entry.id   e1bd93f35faa091f75ad8956fb224eb4
#
_cell.length_a   1.000
_cell.length_b   1.000
_cell.length_c   1.000
_cell.angle_alpha   90.00
_cell.angle_beta   90.00
_cell.angle_gamma   90.00
#
_symmetry.space_group_name_H-M   'P 1'
#
loop_
_entity.id
_entity.type
_entity.pdbx_description
1 polymer ?
#
loop_
_entity_poly.entity_id
_entity_poly.type
_entity_poly.pdbx_seq_one_letter_code
_entity_poly.pdbx_strand_id
1 'polypeptide(L)'
;MNDSELIFLGTGTSEGIPRVSCLTKSDKMCAVCSDSILPNSPNRRRNTSVLITKKINSQYINIIIDVGKFFYESAINIFPKNNIKTIDSILITHTHADAVGGLDDLRDWTNNLQKEINIYLRQKDFESISKSHNYLVKRNKLTGGGVAKLNFSIINKKPFILHGISFIPLPVMHGKHLEIFGYKFGNISYVSDTSYISKETENLIIGSEILIIDALRPKKTHGTHFTLEEAVEFAKKINAKKTFLTNATHDIDHNRINYQLKKENIDIKYAYDCQKIKIKL
;
A
#
# COMPACT_ATOMS: atom_id res chain seq x y z
N MET A 1 -23.39 -2.09 13.65
CA MET A 1 -22.03 -2.69 13.65
C MET A 1 -21.23 -2.01 12.56
N ASN A 2 -20.01 -1.55 12.87
CA ASN A 2 -19.17 -0.88 11.87
C ASN A 2 -18.62 -1.95 10.90
N ASP A 3 -19.26 -2.15 9.76
CA ASP A 3 -18.80 -3.07 8.72
C ASP A 3 -17.70 -2.35 7.90
N SER A 4 -16.52 -2.26 8.49
CA SER A 4 -15.35 -1.71 7.82
C SER A 4 -14.25 -2.76 7.73
N GLU A 5 -13.66 -2.89 6.56
CA GLU A 5 -12.60 -3.85 6.27
C GLU A 5 -11.40 -3.14 5.62
N LEU A 6 -10.22 -3.69 5.84
CA LEU A 6 -9.03 -3.37 5.07
C LEU A 6 -8.61 -4.63 4.30
N ILE A 7 -8.38 -4.49 3.01
CA ILE A 7 -7.92 -5.54 2.11
C ILE A 7 -6.53 -5.17 1.61
N PHE A 8 -5.56 -6.05 1.79
CA PHE A 8 -4.23 -5.88 1.21
C PHE A 8 -4.30 -6.15 -0.30
N LEU A 9 -4.19 -5.11 -1.13
CA LEU A 9 -4.14 -5.23 -2.59
C LEU A 9 -2.80 -5.78 -3.05
N GLY A 10 -1.74 -5.45 -2.33
CA GLY A 10 -0.40 -5.96 -2.51
C GLY A 10 0.44 -5.79 -1.25
N THR A 11 1.45 -6.64 -1.09
CA THR A 11 2.29 -6.72 0.12
C THR A 11 3.78 -6.88 -0.19
N GLY A 12 4.15 -6.69 -1.45
CA GLY A 12 5.50 -6.84 -1.95
C GLY A 12 6.15 -5.53 -2.34
N THR A 13 7.46 -5.61 -2.50
CA THR A 13 8.34 -4.51 -2.93
C THR A 13 8.07 -4.08 -4.38
N SER A 14 8.78 -3.05 -4.82
CA SER A 14 8.68 -2.48 -6.18
C SER A 14 8.86 -3.50 -7.32
N GLU A 15 9.65 -4.54 -7.14
CA GLU A 15 9.82 -5.60 -8.16
C GLU A 15 8.67 -6.61 -8.20
N GLY A 16 7.91 -6.72 -7.11
CA GLY A 16 6.93 -7.78 -6.93
C GLY A 16 7.55 -9.17 -6.76
N ILE A 17 6.72 -10.17 -6.49
CA ILE A 17 7.13 -11.57 -6.42
C ILE A 17 6.10 -12.39 -7.24
N PRO A 18 6.55 -13.22 -8.21
CA PRO A 18 7.93 -13.62 -8.50
C PRO A 18 8.74 -12.56 -9.25
N ARG A 19 10.08 -12.63 -9.12
CA ARG A 19 11.00 -11.93 -10.00
C ARG A 19 11.22 -12.73 -11.28
N VAL A 20 11.12 -12.08 -12.43
CA VAL A 20 11.40 -12.71 -13.74
C VAL A 20 12.81 -13.30 -13.75
N SER A 21 13.80 -12.58 -13.24
CA SER A 21 15.19 -13.07 -13.18
C SER A 21 15.36 -14.35 -12.37
N CYS A 22 14.53 -14.60 -11.36
CA CYS A 22 14.56 -15.85 -10.59
C CYS A 22 13.93 -17.04 -11.33
N LEU A 23 12.95 -16.76 -12.19
CA LEU A 23 12.24 -17.78 -12.95
C LEU A 23 12.97 -18.16 -14.24
N THR A 24 13.86 -17.28 -14.75
CA THR A 24 14.58 -17.48 -16.02
C THR A 24 16.03 -17.96 -15.84
N LYS A 25 16.58 -17.94 -14.61
CA LYS A 25 17.90 -18.50 -14.32
C LYS A 25 17.90 -20.02 -14.37
N SER A 26 18.93 -20.58 -15.00
CA SER A 26 19.10 -22.03 -15.16
C SER A 26 19.83 -22.70 -13.99
N ASP A 27 20.61 -21.96 -13.22
CA ASP A 27 21.61 -22.50 -12.30
C ASP A 27 21.17 -22.64 -10.85
N LYS A 28 20.17 -21.88 -10.41
CA LYS A 28 19.61 -21.99 -9.06
C LYS A 28 18.17 -21.48 -8.97
N MET A 29 17.27 -22.38 -8.70
CA MET A 29 15.85 -22.05 -8.53
C MET A 29 15.59 -21.33 -7.20
N CYS A 30 14.94 -20.16 -7.25
CA CYS A 30 14.49 -19.45 -6.05
C CYS A 30 13.19 -20.08 -5.53
N ALA A 31 13.24 -20.75 -4.37
CA ALA A 31 12.10 -21.45 -3.81
C ALA A 31 10.86 -20.54 -3.65
N VAL A 32 11.04 -19.31 -3.15
CA VAL A 32 9.95 -18.36 -2.95
C VAL A 32 9.32 -17.93 -4.28
N CYS A 33 10.13 -17.58 -5.29
CA CYS A 33 9.61 -17.21 -6.60
C CYS A 33 8.94 -18.40 -7.31
N SER A 34 9.46 -19.61 -7.16
CA SER A 34 8.85 -20.82 -7.72
C SER A 34 7.53 -21.19 -7.04
N ASP A 35 7.44 -21.04 -5.72
CA ASP A 35 6.18 -21.22 -4.99
C ASP A 35 5.15 -20.15 -5.36
N SER A 36 5.59 -18.92 -5.56
CA SER A 36 4.69 -17.79 -5.84
C SER A 36 3.91 -17.87 -7.15
N ILE A 37 4.28 -18.72 -8.09
CA ILE A 37 3.49 -18.97 -9.31
C ILE A 37 2.34 -19.96 -9.10
N LEU A 38 2.34 -20.68 -7.98
CA LEU A 38 1.26 -21.59 -7.65
C LEU A 38 -0.03 -20.83 -7.29
N PRO A 39 -1.21 -21.37 -7.58
CA PRO A 39 -2.48 -20.75 -7.21
C PRO A 39 -2.57 -20.50 -5.69
N ASN A 40 -3.02 -19.30 -5.33
CA ASN A 40 -3.21 -18.88 -3.94
C ASN A 40 -1.96 -18.89 -3.05
N SER A 41 -0.75 -18.94 -3.61
CA SER A 41 0.46 -18.84 -2.83
C SER A 41 0.55 -17.50 -2.09
N PRO A 42 0.78 -17.49 -0.78
CA PRO A 42 0.99 -16.25 -0.01
C PRO A 42 2.35 -15.60 -0.29
N ASN A 43 3.22 -16.30 -1.04
CA ASN A 43 4.47 -15.74 -1.54
C ASN A 43 4.31 -14.92 -2.82
N ARG A 44 3.15 -15.00 -3.51
CA ARG A 44 2.86 -14.07 -4.61
C ARG A 44 2.53 -12.71 -4.03
N ARG A 45 3.28 -11.68 -4.45
CA ARG A 45 3.16 -10.34 -3.88
C ARG A 45 3.23 -9.28 -4.96
N ARG A 46 2.23 -8.44 -5.01
CA ARG A 46 2.15 -7.22 -5.81
C ARG A 46 2.66 -6.03 -5.01
N ASN A 47 2.78 -4.87 -5.66
CA ASN A 47 3.22 -3.65 -4.97
C ASN A 47 2.35 -3.34 -3.76
N THR A 48 2.99 -2.91 -2.67
CA THR A 48 2.33 -2.59 -1.41
C THR A 48 1.23 -1.55 -1.61
N SER A 49 0.01 -1.95 -1.27
CA SER A 49 -1.20 -1.14 -1.39
C SER A 49 -2.32 -1.74 -0.56
N VAL A 50 -3.23 -0.91 -0.07
CA VAL A 50 -4.40 -1.35 0.69
C VAL A 50 -5.67 -0.68 0.20
N LEU A 51 -6.78 -1.41 0.29
CA LEU A 51 -8.12 -0.92 0.07
C LEU A 51 -8.87 -0.88 1.41
N ILE A 52 -9.41 0.26 1.76
CA ILE A 52 -10.26 0.49 2.92
C ILE A 52 -11.70 0.51 2.42
N THR A 53 -12.55 -0.36 2.95
CA THR A 53 -13.98 -0.36 2.67
C THR A 53 -14.75 0.01 3.93
N LYS A 54 -15.71 0.93 3.80
CA LYS A 54 -16.60 1.36 4.89
C LYS A 54 -18.03 1.37 4.40
N LYS A 55 -18.92 0.71 5.12
CA LYS A 55 -20.36 0.74 4.82
C LYS A 55 -20.98 1.98 5.43
N ILE A 56 -21.65 2.80 4.62
CA ILE A 56 -22.41 3.97 5.02
C ILE A 56 -23.79 3.89 4.36
N ASN A 57 -24.87 3.80 5.14
CA ASN A 57 -26.25 3.80 4.64
C ASN A 57 -26.48 2.84 3.44
N SER A 58 -26.11 1.60 3.54
CA SER A 58 -26.24 0.56 2.48
C SER A 58 -25.27 0.68 1.29
N GLN A 59 -24.46 1.71 1.22
CA GLN A 59 -23.39 1.87 0.20
C GLN A 59 -22.02 1.62 0.80
N TYR A 60 -21.09 1.11 -0.01
CA TYR A 60 -19.69 0.98 0.39
C TYR A 60 -18.89 2.14 -0.18
N ILE A 61 -18.10 2.75 0.68
CA ILE A 61 -17.05 3.71 0.31
C ILE A 61 -15.73 2.94 0.22
N ASN A 62 -15.03 3.10 -0.90
CA ASN A 62 -13.80 2.39 -1.23
C ASN A 62 -12.65 3.39 -1.38
N ILE A 63 -11.71 3.37 -0.45
CA ILE A 63 -10.53 4.25 -0.44
C ILE A 63 -9.30 3.39 -0.61
N ILE A 64 -8.45 3.71 -1.59
CA ILE A 64 -7.19 3.01 -1.84
C ILE A 64 -6.02 3.86 -1.36
N ILE A 65 -5.00 3.23 -0.79
CA ILE A 65 -3.70 3.85 -0.57
C ILE A 65 -2.71 3.21 -1.54
N ASP A 66 -2.21 4.01 -2.46
CA ASP A 66 -1.32 3.71 -3.58
C ASP A 66 -1.91 2.80 -4.67
N VAL A 67 -1.57 3.10 -5.90
CA VAL A 67 -1.92 2.37 -7.12
C VAL A 67 -0.64 2.10 -7.92
N GLY A 68 0.13 1.11 -7.48
CA GLY A 68 1.38 0.72 -8.12
C GLY A 68 1.20 0.03 -9.47
N LYS A 69 2.31 -0.29 -10.13
CA LYS A 69 2.33 -0.89 -11.48
C LYS A 69 1.67 -2.28 -11.60
N PHE A 70 1.36 -2.94 -10.47
CA PHE A 70 0.60 -4.20 -10.45
C PHE A 70 -0.86 -4.01 -10.03
N PHE A 71 -1.36 -2.77 -10.03
CA PHE A 71 -2.73 -2.44 -9.61
C PHE A 71 -3.78 -3.16 -10.45
N TYR A 72 -3.63 -3.20 -11.77
CA TYR A 72 -4.52 -3.91 -12.67
C TYR A 72 -4.70 -5.38 -12.25
N GLU A 73 -3.60 -6.07 -11.98
CA GLU A 73 -3.65 -7.48 -11.55
C GLU A 73 -4.30 -7.65 -10.19
N SER A 74 -4.04 -6.72 -9.24
CA SER A 74 -4.70 -6.71 -7.93
C SER A 74 -6.20 -6.51 -8.08
N ALA A 75 -6.62 -5.55 -8.88
CA ALA A 75 -8.02 -5.21 -9.09
C ALA A 75 -8.82 -6.38 -9.70
N ILE A 76 -8.32 -7.01 -10.76
CA ILE A 76 -8.97 -8.19 -11.38
C ILE A 76 -9.15 -9.33 -10.37
N ASN A 77 -8.16 -9.58 -9.52
CA ASN A 77 -8.21 -10.68 -8.57
C ASN A 77 -9.10 -10.41 -7.35
N ILE A 78 -9.24 -9.15 -6.95
CA ILE A 78 -9.85 -8.77 -5.67
C ILE A 78 -11.24 -8.16 -5.85
N PHE A 79 -11.43 -7.24 -6.78
CA PHE A 79 -12.65 -6.43 -6.88
C PHE A 79 -13.89 -7.26 -7.22
N PRO A 80 -13.88 -8.17 -8.22
CA PRO A 80 -15.07 -8.99 -8.51
C PRO A 80 -15.48 -9.87 -7.33
N LYS A 81 -14.51 -10.46 -6.64
CA LYS A 81 -14.77 -11.34 -5.48
C LYS A 81 -15.34 -10.60 -4.26
N ASN A 82 -15.16 -9.28 -4.21
CA ASN A 82 -15.58 -8.43 -3.10
C ASN A 82 -16.73 -7.48 -3.49
N ASN A 83 -17.27 -7.61 -4.70
CA ASN A 83 -18.30 -6.74 -5.25
C ASN A 83 -17.93 -5.24 -5.19
N ILE A 84 -16.65 -4.93 -5.40
CA ILE A 84 -16.12 -3.57 -5.44
C ILE A 84 -16.30 -3.04 -6.86
N LYS A 85 -17.19 -2.06 -7.02
CA LYS A 85 -17.55 -1.50 -8.33
C LYS A 85 -16.92 -0.15 -8.59
N THR A 86 -16.76 0.67 -7.54
CA THR A 86 -16.28 2.05 -7.62
C THR A 86 -15.06 2.26 -6.73
N ILE A 87 -14.28 3.28 -7.03
CA ILE A 87 -13.16 3.78 -6.24
C ILE A 87 -13.48 5.24 -5.89
N ASP A 88 -13.79 5.49 -4.62
CA ASP A 88 -14.25 6.82 -4.20
C ASP A 88 -13.07 7.80 -4.03
N SER A 89 -11.94 7.30 -3.57
CA SER A 89 -10.74 8.12 -3.37
C SER A 89 -9.47 7.29 -3.37
N ILE A 90 -8.36 7.92 -3.76
CA ILE A 90 -7.02 7.35 -3.68
C ILE A 90 -6.12 8.32 -2.92
N LEU A 91 -5.40 7.81 -1.93
CA LEU A 91 -4.34 8.51 -1.23
C LEU A 91 -3.00 8.05 -1.76
N ILE A 92 -2.12 8.97 -2.12
CA ILE A 92 -0.77 8.66 -2.62
C ILE A 92 0.25 8.94 -1.50
N THR A 93 1.08 7.95 -1.20
CA THR A 93 2.17 8.08 -0.23
C THR A 93 3.36 8.83 -0.83
N HIS A 94 3.73 8.49 -2.08
CA HIS A 94 4.85 9.07 -2.83
C HIS A 94 4.74 8.74 -4.33
N THR A 95 5.73 9.12 -5.14
CA THR A 95 5.65 9.02 -6.61
C THR A 95 6.56 7.98 -7.25
N HIS A 96 7.03 6.99 -6.51
CA HIS A 96 7.70 5.85 -7.14
C HIS A 96 6.69 4.99 -7.92
N ALA A 97 7.16 4.23 -8.91
CA ALA A 97 6.31 3.45 -9.80
C ALA A 97 5.45 2.39 -9.08
N ASP A 98 5.91 1.90 -7.94
CA ASP A 98 5.18 0.98 -7.08
C ASP A 98 4.02 1.62 -6.29
N ALA A 99 3.97 2.96 -6.23
CA ALA A 99 2.87 3.71 -5.62
C ALA A 99 1.95 4.38 -6.65
N VAL A 100 2.43 4.74 -7.85
CA VAL A 100 1.64 5.51 -8.83
C VAL A 100 1.60 4.91 -10.24
N GLY A 101 2.33 3.84 -10.52
CA GLY A 101 2.45 3.27 -11.86
C GLY A 101 1.16 2.73 -12.47
N GLY A 102 0.13 2.48 -11.66
CA GLY A 102 -1.19 2.04 -12.09
C GLY A 102 -2.23 3.15 -12.24
N LEU A 103 -1.84 4.43 -12.15
CA LEU A 103 -2.79 5.54 -12.33
C LEU A 103 -3.50 5.51 -13.69
N ASP A 104 -2.84 5.06 -14.76
CA ASP A 104 -3.47 4.94 -16.08
C ASP A 104 -4.50 3.81 -16.14
N ASP A 105 -4.36 2.76 -15.36
CA ASP A 105 -5.34 1.66 -15.30
C ASP A 105 -6.72 2.13 -14.81
N LEU A 106 -6.78 3.24 -14.05
CA LEU A 106 -8.01 3.85 -13.57
C LEU A 106 -8.92 4.37 -14.71
N ARG A 107 -8.39 4.41 -15.91
CA ARG A 107 -9.14 4.77 -17.12
C ARG A 107 -10.36 3.88 -17.34
N ASP A 108 -10.25 2.58 -17.04
CA ASP A 108 -11.36 1.65 -17.18
C ASP A 108 -12.55 2.07 -16.31
N TRP A 109 -12.30 2.41 -15.04
CA TRP A 109 -13.34 2.88 -14.12
C TRP A 109 -13.98 4.18 -14.59
N THR A 110 -13.17 5.17 -14.97
CA THR A 110 -13.67 6.50 -15.33
C THR A 110 -14.33 6.56 -16.71
N ASN A 111 -14.13 5.56 -17.53
CA ASN A 111 -14.81 5.45 -18.82
C ASN A 111 -16.10 4.61 -18.74
N ASN A 112 -16.18 3.65 -17.82
CA ASN A 112 -17.23 2.63 -17.84
C ASN A 112 -18.11 2.61 -16.58
N LEU A 113 -17.60 2.99 -15.40
CA LEU A 113 -18.28 2.78 -14.13
C LEU A 113 -18.57 4.05 -13.33
N GLN A 114 -17.71 5.06 -13.41
CA GLN A 114 -17.84 6.30 -12.64
C GLN A 114 -17.28 7.50 -13.40
N LYS A 115 -17.74 8.70 -13.03
CA LYS A 115 -17.39 9.93 -13.74
C LYS A 115 -15.93 10.32 -13.60
N GLU A 116 -15.40 10.23 -12.39
CA GLU A 116 -14.02 10.62 -12.05
C GLU A 116 -13.58 9.94 -10.75
N ILE A 117 -12.27 9.96 -10.46
CA ILE A 117 -11.67 9.47 -9.22
C ILE A 117 -10.87 10.60 -8.57
N ASN A 118 -11.08 10.80 -7.26
CA ASN A 118 -10.36 11.80 -6.49
C ASN A 118 -9.02 11.25 -5.98
N ILE A 119 -7.92 11.95 -6.27
CA ILE A 119 -6.56 11.60 -5.89
C ILE A 119 -6.04 12.64 -4.88
N TYR A 120 -5.61 12.20 -3.72
CA TYR A 120 -5.08 13.04 -2.65
C TYR A 120 -3.59 12.81 -2.50
N LEU A 121 -2.80 13.88 -2.63
CA LEU A 121 -1.34 13.80 -2.62
C LEU A 121 -0.72 15.14 -2.22
N ARG A 122 0.59 15.13 -1.91
CA ARG A 122 1.31 16.37 -1.62
C ARG A 122 1.56 17.17 -2.88
N GLN A 123 1.79 18.48 -2.72
CA GLN A 123 2.13 19.39 -3.83
C GLN A 123 3.32 18.89 -4.65
N LYS A 124 4.42 18.46 -4.01
CA LYS A 124 5.59 17.95 -4.71
C LYS A 124 5.32 16.67 -5.53
N ASP A 125 4.42 15.83 -5.03
CA ASP A 125 4.03 14.59 -5.73
C ASP A 125 3.15 14.92 -6.94
N PHE A 126 2.25 15.89 -6.81
CA PHE A 126 1.48 16.41 -7.95
C PHE A 126 2.37 17.00 -9.04
N GLU A 127 3.39 17.77 -8.67
CA GLU A 127 4.37 18.33 -9.62
C GLU A 127 5.17 17.22 -10.33
N SER A 128 5.54 16.15 -9.62
CA SER A 128 6.21 14.99 -10.20
C SER A 128 5.32 14.26 -11.19
N ILE A 129 4.06 13.94 -10.81
CA ILE A 129 3.07 13.30 -11.69
C ILE A 129 2.77 14.21 -12.89
N SER A 130 2.67 15.53 -12.71
CA SER A 130 2.43 16.47 -13.80
C SER A 130 3.53 16.48 -14.85
N LYS A 131 4.76 16.13 -14.47
CA LYS A 131 5.89 15.99 -15.39
C LYS A 131 5.91 14.63 -16.08
N SER A 132 5.77 13.55 -15.32
CA SER A 132 5.88 12.17 -15.82
C SER A 132 4.61 11.67 -16.54
N HIS A 133 3.42 12.07 -16.06
CA HIS A 133 2.11 11.66 -16.57
C HIS A 133 1.24 12.88 -16.90
N ASN A 134 1.79 13.81 -17.68
CA ASN A 134 1.14 15.08 -17.96
C ASN A 134 -0.26 14.94 -18.60
N TYR A 135 -0.51 13.87 -19.31
CA TYR A 135 -1.79 13.55 -19.95
C TYR A 135 -2.90 13.22 -18.94
N LEU A 136 -2.55 12.73 -17.73
CA LEU A 136 -3.52 12.49 -16.65
C LEU A 136 -3.93 13.77 -15.93
N VAL A 137 -3.10 14.82 -16.00
CA VAL A 137 -3.31 16.08 -15.28
C VAL A 137 -3.94 17.15 -16.18
N LYS A 138 -3.52 17.24 -17.44
CA LYS A 138 -3.98 18.28 -18.39
C LYS A 138 -5.22 17.84 -19.14
N ARG A 139 -6.41 18.10 -18.59
CA ARG A 139 -7.72 17.74 -19.16
C ARG A 139 -7.99 18.28 -20.58
N ASN A 140 -7.26 19.31 -21.05
CA ASN A 140 -7.53 20.03 -22.31
C ASN A 140 -6.64 19.58 -23.49
N LYS A 141 -5.81 18.56 -23.35
CA LYS A 141 -5.06 18.00 -24.48
C LYS A 141 -5.85 16.86 -25.11
N LEU A 142 -6.20 17.01 -26.38
CA LEU A 142 -6.69 15.90 -27.20
C LEU A 142 -5.55 14.87 -27.31
N THR A 143 -5.67 13.77 -26.60
CA THR A 143 -4.67 12.69 -26.56
C THR A 143 -4.95 11.61 -27.62
N GLY A 144 -6.01 11.78 -28.42
CA GLY A 144 -6.44 10.80 -29.43
C GLY A 144 -7.11 9.54 -28.85
N GLY A 145 -7.17 9.38 -27.52
CA GLY A 145 -7.83 8.27 -26.81
C GLY A 145 -8.38 8.70 -25.47
N GLY A 146 -9.25 7.88 -24.87
CA GLY A 146 -9.76 8.11 -23.52
C GLY A 146 -8.63 8.01 -22.50
N VAL A 147 -8.52 8.99 -21.60
CA VAL A 147 -7.59 8.98 -20.47
C VAL A 147 -8.37 8.89 -19.16
N ALA A 148 -7.73 8.43 -18.10
CA ALA A 148 -8.34 8.40 -16.77
C ALA A 148 -8.74 9.83 -16.33
N LYS A 149 -9.99 9.98 -15.87
CA LYS A 149 -10.50 11.26 -15.38
C LYS A 149 -10.20 11.36 -13.88
N LEU A 150 -9.05 11.92 -13.56
CA LEU A 150 -8.56 12.06 -12.20
C LEU A 150 -8.70 13.50 -11.71
N ASN A 151 -9.16 13.66 -10.48
CA ASN A 151 -9.30 14.95 -9.82
C ASN A 151 -8.30 15.04 -8.67
N PHE A 152 -7.27 15.86 -8.81
CA PHE A 152 -6.16 15.96 -7.86
C PHE A 152 -6.45 17.00 -6.78
N SER A 153 -6.33 16.59 -5.52
CA SER A 153 -6.49 17.42 -4.33
C SER A 153 -5.21 17.43 -3.50
N ILE A 154 -4.69 18.61 -3.23
CA ILE A 154 -3.44 18.73 -2.48
C ILE A 154 -3.70 18.61 -0.98
N ILE A 155 -2.98 17.70 -0.33
CA ILE A 155 -2.93 17.53 1.11
C ILE A 155 -1.55 17.94 1.66
N ASN A 156 -1.53 18.26 2.95
CA ASN A 156 -0.33 18.61 3.70
C ASN A 156 -0.23 17.76 4.98
N LYS A 157 0.65 18.14 5.91
CA LYS A 157 0.85 17.40 7.17
C LYS A 157 -0.31 17.52 8.17
N LYS A 158 -1.33 18.35 7.90
CA LYS A 158 -2.49 18.52 8.79
C LYS A 158 -3.50 17.38 8.61
N PRO A 159 -4.18 16.96 9.68
CA PRO A 159 -5.30 16.04 9.57
C PRO A 159 -6.38 16.53 8.62
N PHE A 160 -7.03 15.63 7.91
CA PHE A 160 -8.15 15.93 7.02
C PHE A 160 -9.23 14.84 7.11
N ILE A 161 -10.45 15.17 6.69
CA ILE A 161 -11.57 14.24 6.70
C ILE A 161 -11.89 13.83 5.26
N LEU A 162 -12.04 12.53 5.04
CA LEU A 162 -12.40 11.94 3.77
C LEU A 162 -13.52 10.92 3.98
N HIS A 163 -14.67 11.15 3.38
CA HIS A 163 -15.88 10.31 3.55
C HIS A 163 -16.22 10.01 5.02
N GLY A 164 -16.08 11.02 5.89
CA GLY A 164 -16.33 10.88 7.32
C GLY A 164 -15.29 10.06 8.10
N ILE A 165 -14.13 9.80 7.49
CA ILE A 165 -12.98 9.18 8.14
C ILE A 165 -11.89 10.24 8.31
N SER A 166 -11.37 10.38 9.53
CA SER A 166 -10.22 11.25 9.81
C SER A 166 -8.93 10.56 9.40
N PHE A 167 -8.15 11.21 8.54
CA PHE A 167 -6.81 10.81 8.15
C PHE A 167 -5.77 11.75 8.71
N ILE A 168 -4.73 11.20 9.32
CA ILE A 168 -3.58 11.95 9.84
C ILE A 168 -2.38 11.52 9.01
N PRO A 169 -1.79 12.40 8.19
CA PRO A 169 -0.54 12.11 7.50
C PRO A 169 0.59 11.82 8.49
N LEU A 170 1.37 10.80 8.20
CA LEU A 170 2.52 10.37 8.99
C LEU A 170 3.79 10.63 8.16
N PRO A 171 4.48 11.77 8.33
CA PRO A 171 5.71 12.04 7.61
C PRO A 171 6.81 11.04 8.02
N VAL A 172 7.36 10.32 7.07
CA VAL A 172 8.46 9.36 7.28
C VAL A 172 9.52 9.53 6.21
N MET A 173 10.74 9.06 6.48
CA MET A 173 11.83 9.12 5.52
C MET A 173 11.95 7.83 4.73
N HIS A 174 11.96 7.95 3.42
CA HIS A 174 12.26 6.87 2.48
C HIS A 174 13.63 7.15 1.84
N GLY A 175 14.68 6.79 2.55
CA GLY A 175 16.05 7.21 2.27
C GLY A 175 16.40 8.57 2.87
N LYS A 176 17.61 9.06 2.58
CA LYS A 176 18.15 10.27 3.22
C LYS A 176 17.44 11.57 2.84
N HIS A 177 16.84 11.64 1.67
CA HIS A 177 16.36 12.91 1.08
C HIS A 177 14.89 12.90 0.67
N LEU A 178 14.20 11.78 0.79
CA LEU A 178 12.81 11.67 0.38
C LEU A 178 11.89 11.49 1.60
N GLU A 179 11.23 12.58 2.02
CA GLU A 179 10.10 12.48 2.95
C GLU A 179 8.88 12.03 2.17
N ILE A 180 8.16 11.04 2.68
CA ILE A 180 6.91 10.52 2.14
C ILE A 180 5.82 10.52 3.22
N PHE A 181 4.56 10.20 2.87
CA PHE A 181 3.50 10.05 3.84
C PHE A 181 3.10 8.58 4.03
N GLY A 182 3.07 8.13 5.29
CA GLY A 182 2.13 7.13 5.73
C GLY A 182 0.82 7.80 6.15
N TYR A 183 -0.14 7.02 6.64
CA TYR A 183 -1.44 7.53 7.07
C TYR A 183 -1.93 6.82 8.34
N LYS A 184 -2.42 7.60 9.31
CA LYS A 184 -3.21 7.07 10.43
C LYS A 184 -4.68 7.36 10.18
N PHE A 185 -5.53 6.36 10.34
CA PHE A 185 -6.99 6.47 10.19
C PHE A 185 -7.68 5.48 11.13
N GLY A 186 -8.74 5.92 11.77
CA GLY A 186 -9.35 5.12 12.83
C GLY A 186 -8.32 4.68 13.88
N ASN A 187 -8.22 3.37 14.10
CA ASN A 187 -7.26 2.77 15.02
C ASN A 187 -6.03 2.16 14.32
N ILE A 188 -5.75 2.55 13.07
CA ILE A 188 -4.71 1.96 12.22
C ILE A 188 -3.65 3.01 11.88
N SER A 189 -2.37 2.61 11.93
CA SER A 189 -1.27 3.32 11.27
C SER A 189 -0.71 2.48 10.15
N TYR A 190 -0.60 3.08 8.95
CA TYR A 190 -0.08 2.47 7.72
C TYR A 190 1.15 3.22 7.24
N VAL A 191 2.28 2.52 7.14
CA VAL A 191 3.56 3.04 6.63
C VAL A 191 4.14 2.03 5.65
N SER A 192 3.98 2.29 4.35
CA SER A 192 4.37 1.36 3.28
C SER A 192 5.87 1.25 3.08
N ASP A 193 6.57 2.39 3.14
CA ASP A 193 7.99 2.52 2.83
C ASP A 193 8.63 3.44 3.85
N THR A 194 9.68 2.98 4.51
CA THR A 194 10.39 3.84 5.46
C THR A 194 11.78 3.31 5.80
N SER A 195 12.73 4.21 5.90
CA SER A 195 14.05 3.94 6.48
C SER A 195 14.25 4.65 7.82
N TYR A 196 13.35 5.57 8.17
CA TYR A 196 13.42 6.30 9.43
C TYR A 196 12.07 6.96 9.76
N ILE A 197 11.68 6.88 11.01
CA ILE A 197 10.47 7.50 11.58
C ILE A 197 10.91 8.45 12.70
N SER A 198 10.58 9.73 12.57
CA SER A 198 10.91 10.74 13.59
C SER A 198 10.12 10.52 14.88
N LYS A 199 10.60 11.10 15.98
CA LYS A 199 9.90 11.01 17.28
C LYS A 199 8.51 11.64 17.22
N GLU A 200 8.34 12.71 16.45
CA GLU A 200 7.06 13.39 16.24
C GLU A 200 6.08 12.45 15.55
N THR A 201 6.51 11.78 14.47
CA THR A 201 5.67 10.80 13.76
C THR A 201 5.41 9.55 14.60
N GLU A 202 6.40 9.08 15.35
CA GLU A 202 6.22 7.98 16.31
C GLU A 202 5.09 8.30 17.33
N ASN A 203 5.08 9.51 17.90
CA ASN A 203 4.05 9.94 18.82
C ASN A 203 2.65 9.95 18.19
N LEU A 204 2.54 10.23 16.88
CA LEU A 204 1.27 10.09 16.13
C LEU A 204 0.84 8.63 15.98
N ILE A 205 1.79 7.71 15.79
CA ILE A 205 1.54 6.27 15.62
C ILE A 205 1.13 5.61 16.94
N ILE A 206 1.69 6.01 18.07
CA ILE A 206 1.37 5.48 19.40
C ILE A 206 -0.14 5.50 19.63
N GLY A 207 -0.67 4.44 20.25
CA GLY A 207 -2.11 4.25 20.50
C GLY A 207 -2.87 3.62 19.34
N SER A 208 -2.21 3.30 18.22
CA SER A 208 -2.83 2.50 17.16
C SER A 208 -3.02 1.05 17.63
N GLU A 209 -4.21 0.48 17.35
CA GLU A 209 -4.45 -0.95 17.64
C GLU A 209 -3.83 -1.85 16.56
N ILE A 210 -3.74 -1.34 15.33
CA ILE A 210 -3.17 -2.04 14.18
C ILE A 210 -2.05 -1.18 13.60
N LEU A 211 -0.87 -1.79 13.48
CA LEU A 211 0.26 -1.22 12.77
C LEU A 211 0.50 -2.01 11.47
N ILE A 212 0.54 -1.33 10.34
CA ILE A 212 0.98 -1.88 9.05
C ILE A 212 2.27 -1.17 8.70
N ILE A 213 3.38 -1.89 8.56
CA ILE A 213 4.70 -1.27 8.45
C ILE A 213 5.63 -2.00 7.48
N ASP A 214 6.47 -1.22 6.83
CA ASP A 214 7.57 -1.67 5.97
C ASP A 214 8.49 -2.67 6.68
N ALA A 215 8.81 -3.78 6.01
CA ALA A 215 9.80 -4.75 6.46
C ALA A 215 10.34 -5.51 5.24
N LEU A 216 11.32 -4.91 4.58
CA LEU A 216 11.76 -5.34 3.25
C LEU A 216 12.34 -6.75 3.23
N ARG A 217 13.27 -7.07 4.13
CA ARG A 217 14.02 -8.34 4.19
C ARG A 217 14.81 -8.47 5.49
N PRO A 218 15.23 -9.70 5.88
CA PRO A 218 16.05 -9.91 7.08
C PRO A 218 17.50 -9.41 6.87
N LYS A 219 18.13 -8.94 7.95
CA LYS A 219 19.58 -8.72 8.16
C LYS A 219 20.29 -7.75 7.23
N LYS A 220 19.98 -7.75 5.96
CA LYS A 220 20.66 -6.91 4.98
C LYS A 220 20.01 -5.54 4.95
N THR A 221 20.66 -4.54 5.52
CA THR A 221 20.21 -3.15 5.53
C THR A 221 19.93 -2.62 4.11
N HIS A 222 18.99 -1.72 4.02
CA HIS A 222 18.63 -1.02 2.80
C HIS A 222 18.50 0.48 3.12
N GLY A 223 19.11 1.32 2.30
CA GLY A 223 19.13 2.76 2.59
C GLY A 223 17.78 3.46 2.57
N THR A 224 16.71 2.79 2.10
CA THR A 224 15.38 3.38 1.92
C THR A 224 14.26 2.63 2.66
N HIS A 225 14.51 1.44 3.21
CA HIS A 225 13.51 0.60 3.86
C HIS A 225 14.00 0.04 5.18
N PHE A 226 13.08 -0.23 6.08
CA PHE A 226 13.35 -1.03 7.26
C PHE A 226 13.68 -2.48 6.89
N THR A 227 14.64 -3.05 7.60
CA THR A 227 14.82 -4.50 7.69
C THR A 227 13.70 -5.12 8.52
N LEU A 228 13.59 -6.45 8.47
CA LEU A 228 12.68 -7.19 9.35
C LEU A 228 12.94 -6.88 10.82
N GLU A 229 14.21 -6.85 11.22
CA GLU A 229 14.63 -6.62 12.60
C GLU A 229 14.26 -5.22 13.09
N GLU A 230 14.53 -4.19 12.28
CA GLU A 230 14.14 -2.80 12.58
C GLU A 230 12.62 -2.65 12.68
N ALA A 231 11.86 -3.31 11.80
CA ALA A 231 10.40 -3.30 11.85
C ALA A 231 9.85 -4.00 13.11
N VAL A 232 10.45 -5.13 13.51
CA VAL A 232 10.08 -5.86 14.74
C VAL A 232 10.39 -5.01 15.99
N GLU A 233 11.56 -4.38 16.03
CA GLU A 233 11.94 -3.49 17.14
C GLU A 233 10.97 -2.30 17.25
N PHE A 234 10.68 -1.67 16.12
CA PHE A 234 9.71 -0.56 16.08
C PHE A 234 8.31 -1.03 16.51
N ALA A 235 7.85 -2.20 16.04
CA ALA A 235 6.56 -2.76 16.43
C ALA A 235 6.46 -3.03 17.95
N LYS A 236 7.52 -3.54 18.55
CA LYS A 236 7.61 -3.73 20.02
C LYS A 236 7.49 -2.39 20.76
N LYS A 237 8.15 -1.36 20.24
CA LYS A 237 8.11 -0.02 20.84
C LYS A 237 6.72 0.62 20.75
N ILE A 238 6.01 0.46 19.63
CA ILE A 238 4.65 0.97 19.45
C ILE A 238 3.64 0.16 20.26
N ASN A 239 3.89 -1.14 20.43
CA ASN A 239 3.06 -2.08 21.19
C ASN A 239 1.60 -2.09 20.71
N ALA A 240 1.39 -2.08 19.38
CA ALA A 240 0.07 -2.24 18.78
C ALA A 240 -0.48 -3.66 19.05
N LYS A 241 -1.81 -3.79 19.15
CA LYS A 241 -2.45 -5.10 19.37
C LYS A 241 -2.13 -6.11 18.25
N LYS A 242 -1.97 -5.62 17.02
CA LYS A 242 -1.61 -6.42 15.84
C LYS A 242 -0.66 -5.63 14.96
N THR A 243 0.38 -6.28 14.48
CA THR A 243 1.30 -5.71 13.50
C THR A 243 1.34 -6.56 12.24
N PHE A 244 1.13 -5.91 11.09
CA PHE A 244 1.27 -6.52 9.77
C PHE A 244 2.50 -5.93 9.08
N LEU A 245 3.43 -6.80 8.71
CA LEU A 245 4.61 -6.43 7.92
C LEU A 245 4.27 -6.49 6.44
N THR A 246 4.76 -5.52 5.68
CA THR A 246 4.53 -5.41 4.23
C THR A 246 5.84 -5.14 3.48
N ASN A 247 5.77 -4.91 2.18
CA ASN A 247 6.90 -4.60 1.30
C ASN A 247 7.98 -5.71 1.19
N ALA A 248 7.56 -6.98 1.35
CA ALA A 248 8.46 -8.11 1.38
C ALA A 248 9.15 -8.36 0.04
N THR A 249 10.47 -8.65 0.08
CA THR A 249 11.21 -9.20 -1.05
C THR A 249 11.08 -10.72 -1.14
N HIS A 250 11.61 -11.33 -2.20
CA HIS A 250 11.67 -12.78 -2.37
C HIS A 250 12.62 -13.51 -1.38
N ASP A 251 13.29 -12.78 -0.50
CA ASP A 251 14.04 -13.35 0.62
C ASP A 251 13.10 -13.81 1.76
N ILE A 252 11.83 -13.40 1.71
CA ILE A 252 10.80 -13.72 2.68
C ILE A 252 9.93 -14.87 2.20
N ASP A 253 10.15 -16.07 2.72
CA ASP A 253 9.16 -17.15 2.65
C ASP A 253 8.06 -16.89 3.69
N HIS A 254 6.82 -16.73 3.22
CA HIS A 254 5.70 -16.32 4.07
C HIS A 254 5.46 -17.25 5.27
N ASN A 255 5.40 -18.54 5.02
CA ASN A 255 5.07 -19.51 6.06
C ASN A 255 6.22 -19.67 7.06
N ARG A 256 7.44 -19.76 6.56
CA ARG A 256 8.65 -19.91 7.37
C ARG A 256 8.86 -18.70 8.27
N ILE A 257 8.77 -17.49 7.73
CA ILE A 257 9.02 -16.27 8.52
C ILE A 257 7.92 -16.04 9.55
N ASN A 258 6.65 -16.26 9.20
CA ASN A 258 5.55 -16.12 10.13
C ASN A 258 5.60 -17.17 11.26
N TYR A 259 6.11 -18.37 10.98
CA TYR A 259 6.39 -19.36 12.04
C TYR A 259 7.48 -18.87 12.99
N GLN A 260 8.54 -18.23 12.47
CA GLN A 260 9.61 -17.65 13.31
C GLN A 260 9.09 -16.47 14.15
N LEU A 261 8.27 -15.59 13.56
CA LEU A 261 7.70 -14.42 14.23
C LEU A 261 6.74 -14.78 15.38
N LYS A 262 6.15 -15.98 15.39
CA LYS A 262 5.35 -16.46 16.53
C LYS A 262 6.11 -16.55 17.85
N LYS A 263 7.46 -16.55 17.81
CA LYS A 263 8.31 -16.55 19.00
C LYS A 263 8.45 -15.15 19.62
N GLU A 264 8.07 -14.12 18.92
CA GLU A 264 8.04 -12.76 19.44
C GLU A 264 6.87 -12.62 20.43
N ASN A 265 7.07 -11.82 21.48
CA ASN A 265 6.04 -11.57 22.50
C ASN A 265 4.98 -10.55 22.07
N ILE A 266 4.75 -10.42 20.77
CA ILE A 266 3.75 -9.52 20.15
C ILE A 266 3.05 -10.24 18.99
N ASP A 267 1.80 -9.84 18.68
CA ASP A 267 1.08 -10.34 17.49
C ASP A 267 1.62 -9.63 16.24
N ILE A 268 2.66 -10.19 15.65
CA ILE A 268 3.33 -9.69 14.45
C ILE A 268 3.43 -10.76 13.37
N LYS A 269 3.14 -10.38 12.12
CA LYS A 269 3.23 -11.27 10.95
C LYS A 269 3.32 -10.50 9.64
N TYR A 270 3.92 -11.11 8.63
CA TYR A 270 3.77 -10.59 7.26
C TYR A 270 2.32 -10.74 6.78
N ALA A 271 1.80 -9.67 6.21
CA ALA A 271 0.57 -9.74 5.42
C ALA A 271 0.81 -10.48 4.10
N TYR A 272 -0.26 -10.84 3.40
CA TYR A 272 -0.26 -11.42 2.06
C TYR A 272 -1.36 -10.79 1.20
N ASP A 273 -1.18 -10.85 -0.11
CA ASP A 273 -2.13 -10.29 -1.06
C ASP A 273 -3.52 -10.93 -0.93
N CYS A 274 -4.56 -10.12 -1.02
CA CYS A 274 -5.96 -10.49 -0.80
C CYS A 274 -6.34 -10.75 0.67
N GLN A 275 -5.43 -10.62 1.63
CA GLN A 275 -5.77 -10.73 3.05
C GLN A 275 -6.75 -9.63 3.45
N LYS A 276 -7.78 -10.02 4.23
CA LYS A 276 -8.77 -9.10 4.79
C LYS A 276 -8.65 -9.03 6.30
N ILE A 277 -8.82 -7.85 6.84
CA ILE A 277 -8.92 -7.62 8.28
C ILE A 277 -10.11 -6.71 8.59
N LYS A 278 -10.84 -7.02 9.65
CA LYS A 278 -11.87 -6.11 10.18
C LYS A 278 -11.20 -4.95 10.91
N ILE A 279 -11.68 -3.75 10.68
CA ILE A 279 -11.13 -2.51 11.23
C ILE A 279 -12.22 -1.66 11.88
N LYS A 280 -11.80 -0.65 12.67
CA LYS A 280 -12.69 0.35 13.27
C LYS A 280 -12.32 1.72 12.70
N LEU A 281 -13.30 2.40 12.09
CA LEU A 281 -13.16 3.72 11.47
C LEU A 281 -14.09 4.74 12.13
#